data_878e484b8ba38eed3195278d5447d608
#
_entry.id   878e484b8ba38eed3195278d5447d608
#
_cell.length_a   1.000
_cell.length_b   1.000
_cell.length_c   1.000
_cell.angle_alpha   90.00
_cell.angle_beta   90.00
_cell.angle_gamma   90.00
#
_symmetry.space_group_name_H-M   'P 1'
#
loop_
_entity.id
_entity.type
_entity.pdbx_description
1 polymer ?
#
loop_
_entity_poly.entity_id
_entity_poly.type
_entity_poly.pdbx_seq_one_letter_code
_entity_poly.pdbx_strand_id
1 'polypeptide(L)'
;MAATTAFCLCSLLMAALFGYSASVQLNDPDWYFWLPLYACACAVNLVNWAITKTTIRRIAKVTLWLATLMFLKVVIEDFVNGTAGFWSLDLSERVVREKTGSGLVLISMILHLEASSEPKHSKMPRNRREIPRSVEYGMAVLVIFSFGLPFVFFVIQDGEMKFDHVK
;
A
#
# COMPACT_ATOMS: atom_id res chain seq x y z
N MET A 1 -23.11 -7.29 0.14
CA MET A 1 -22.24 -6.86 1.21
C MET A 1 -22.19 -5.35 1.19
N ALA A 2 -22.62 -4.69 2.23
CA ALA A 2 -22.29 -3.30 2.40
C ALA A 2 -20.86 -3.27 2.98
N ALA A 3 -19.86 -2.92 2.17
CA ALA A 3 -18.62 -2.41 2.71
C ALA A 3 -18.99 -1.14 3.48
N THR A 4 -18.40 -0.93 4.66
CA THR A 4 -18.60 0.32 5.36
C THR A 4 -18.12 1.46 4.48
N THR A 5 -18.77 2.59 4.51
CA THR A 5 -18.41 3.77 3.70
C THR A 5 -16.95 4.16 3.93
N ALA A 6 -16.48 4.03 5.17
CA ALA A 6 -15.10 4.32 5.56
C ALA A 6 -14.10 3.38 4.86
N PHE A 7 -14.35 2.06 4.85
CA PHE A 7 -13.49 1.11 4.17
C PHE A 7 -13.43 1.36 2.65
N CYS A 8 -14.59 1.66 2.02
CA CYS A 8 -14.64 1.99 0.60
C CYS A 8 -13.84 3.25 0.27
N LEU A 9 -13.96 4.30 1.10
CA LEU A 9 -13.22 5.54 0.93
C LEU A 9 -11.71 5.32 1.08
N CYS A 10 -11.29 4.60 2.12
CA CYS A 10 -9.89 4.26 2.32
C CYS A 10 -9.32 3.44 1.16
N SER A 11 -10.08 2.44 0.66
CA SER A 11 -9.67 1.65 -0.50
C SER A 11 -9.52 2.52 -1.75
N LEU A 12 -10.42 3.48 -1.97
CA LEU A 12 -10.34 4.40 -3.11
C LEU A 12 -9.11 5.30 -3.03
N LEU A 13 -8.79 5.82 -1.85
CA LEU A 13 -7.59 6.63 -1.62
C LEU A 13 -6.32 5.82 -1.86
N MET A 14 -6.27 4.56 -1.37
CA MET A 14 -5.15 3.67 -1.64
C MET A 14 -5.03 3.31 -3.13
N ALA A 15 -6.16 3.13 -3.83
CA ALA A 15 -6.17 2.92 -5.27
C ALA A 15 -5.58 4.11 -6.03
N ALA A 16 -5.95 5.33 -5.65
CA ALA A 16 -5.41 6.55 -6.25
C ALA A 16 -3.88 6.65 -6.01
N LEU A 17 -3.43 6.36 -4.79
CA LEU A 17 -2.00 6.34 -4.46
C LEU A 17 -1.23 5.32 -5.31
N PHE A 18 -1.71 4.08 -5.37
CA PHE A 18 -1.05 3.03 -6.16
C PHE A 18 -1.12 3.30 -7.67
N GLY A 19 -2.22 3.88 -8.16
CA GLY A 19 -2.33 4.31 -9.55
C GLY A 19 -1.32 5.41 -9.91
N TYR A 20 -1.16 6.39 -9.03
CA TYR A 20 -0.13 7.41 -9.16
C TYR A 20 1.28 6.79 -9.12
N SER A 21 1.55 5.92 -8.14
CA SER A 21 2.84 5.22 -8.04
C SER A 21 3.15 4.42 -9.32
N ALA A 22 2.16 3.71 -9.87
CA ALA A 22 2.32 2.98 -11.13
C ALA A 22 2.71 3.91 -12.29
N SER A 23 2.10 5.09 -12.37
CA SER A 23 2.39 6.05 -13.45
C SER A 23 3.81 6.63 -13.38
N VAL A 24 4.30 6.90 -12.18
CA VAL A 24 5.66 7.43 -11.96
C VAL A 24 6.73 6.39 -12.31
N GLN A 25 6.46 5.11 -12.08
CA GLN A 25 7.40 4.03 -12.37
C GLN A 25 7.69 3.84 -13.87
N LEU A 26 6.86 4.35 -14.77
CA LEU A 26 7.06 4.21 -16.22
C LEU A 26 8.40 4.80 -16.72
N ASN A 27 8.97 5.74 -15.97
CA ASN A 27 10.24 6.38 -16.32
C ASN A 27 11.47 5.71 -15.66
N ASP A 28 11.26 4.71 -14.81
CA ASP A 28 12.34 4.00 -14.12
C ASP A 28 12.87 2.83 -14.94
N PRO A 29 14.18 2.51 -14.87
CA PRO A 29 14.78 1.44 -15.67
C PRO A 29 14.25 0.04 -15.31
N ASP A 30 13.73 -0.16 -14.12
CA ASP A 30 13.15 -1.42 -13.61
C ASP A 30 11.62 -1.38 -13.50
N TRP A 31 10.95 -0.51 -14.30
CA TRP A 31 9.50 -0.33 -14.35
C TRP A 31 8.71 -1.65 -14.51
N TYR A 32 9.27 -2.62 -15.20
CA TYR A 32 8.63 -3.91 -15.48
C TYR A 32 8.37 -4.77 -14.23
N PHE A 33 9.02 -4.49 -13.11
CA PHE A 33 8.72 -5.12 -11.82
C PHE A 33 7.71 -4.32 -11.00
N TRP A 34 7.89 -2.99 -10.97
CA TRP A 34 7.11 -2.09 -10.11
C TRP A 34 5.73 -1.77 -10.68
N LEU A 35 5.63 -1.59 -12.00
CA LEU A 35 4.36 -1.29 -12.66
C LEU A 35 3.31 -2.38 -12.44
N PRO A 36 3.58 -3.69 -12.66
CA PRO A 36 2.61 -4.74 -12.38
C PRO A 36 2.20 -4.80 -10.91
N LEU A 37 3.14 -4.57 -9.99
CA LEU A 37 2.88 -4.56 -8.55
C LEU A 37 1.85 -3.48 -8.19
N TYR A 38 2.11 -2.23 -8.55
CA TYR A 38 1.23 -1.11 -8.23
C TYR A 38 -0.07 -1.14 -9.01
N ALA A 39 -0.06 -1.56 -10.28
CA ALA A 39 -1.26 -1.71 -11.09
C ALA A 39 -2.21 -2.77 -10.51
N CYS A 40 -1.69 -3.93 -10.09
CA CYS A 40 -2.50 -4.96 -9.44
C CYS A 40 -3.04 -4.48 -8.08
N ALA A 41 -2.21 -3.79 -7.28
CA ALA A 41 -2.65 -3.20 -6.01
C ALA A 41 -3.75 -2.15 -6.21
N CYS A 42 -3.61 -1.28 -7.20
CA CYS A 42 -4.63 -0.33 -7.62
C CYS A 42 -5.93 -1.06 -8.00
N ALA A 43 -5.85 -2.06 -8.87
CA ALA A 43 -7.01 -2.84 -9.31
C ALA A 43 -7.74 -3.51 -8.14
N VAL A 44 -7.03 -4.15 -7.20
CA VAL A 44 -7.63 -4.78 -6.02
C VAL A 44 -8.37 -3.75 -5.17
N ASN A 45 -7.78 -2.59 -4.94
CA ASN A 45 -8.38 -1.53 -4.15
C ASN A 45 -9.60 -0.89 -4.85
N LEU A 46 -9.57 -0.71 -6.19
CA LEU A 46 -10.70 -0.16 -6.96
C LEU A 46 -11.87 -1.13 -7.05
N VAL A 47 -11.59 -2.42 -7.27
CA VAL A 47 -12.60 -3.39 -7.69
C VAL A 47 -13.20 -4.17 -6.53
N ASN A 48 -12.80 -3.85 -5.31
CA ASN A 48 -13.22 -4.53 -4.08
C ASN A 48 -14.75 -4.71 -3.94
N TRP A 49 -15.56 -3.89 -4.61
CA TRP A 49 -17.02 -3.94 -4.58
C TRP A 49 -17.69 -4.57 -5.83
N ALA A 50 -16.98 -4.69 -6.96
CA ALA A 50 -17.60 -4.98 -8.27
C ALA A 50 -17.31 -6.38 -8.83
N ILE A 51 -16.24 -7.08 -8.42
CA ILE A 51 -15.85 -8.39 -8.96
C ILE A 51 -16.16 -9.54 -7.99
N THR A 52 -16.43 -10.72 -8.54
CA THR A 52 -16.63 -11.95 -7.78
C THR A 52 -15.49 -12.16 -6.79
N LYS A 53 -15.80 -12.32 -5.52
CA LYS A 53 -14.85 -12.45 -4.39
C LYS A 53 -13.66 -13.39 -4.66
N THR A 54 -13.89 -14.47 -5.43
CA THR A 54 -12.86 -15.47 -5.77
C THR A 54 -11.76 -14.86 -6.65
N THR A 55 -12.12 -14.04 -7.64
CA THR A 55 -11.18 -13.42 -8.57
C THR A 55 -10.33 -12.38 -7.85
N ILE A 56 -10.97 -11.48 -7.08
CA ILE A 56 -10.24 -10.47 -6.27
C ILE A 56 -9.28 -11.15 -5.30
N ARG A 57 -9.73 -12.21 -4.63
CA ARG A 57 -8.90 -12.96 -3.70
C ARG A 57 -7.69 -13.62 -4.36
N ARG A 58 -7.83 -14.10 -5.61
CA ARG A 58 -6.70 -14.64 -6.38
C ARG A 58 -5.71 -13.55 -6.75
N ILE A 59 -6.20 -12.43 -7.30
CA ILE A 59 -5.35 -11.29 -7.65
C ILE A 59 -4.63 -10.76 -6.41
N ALA A 60 -5.35 -10.54 -5.30
CA ALA A 60 -4.75 -10.08 -4.05
C ALA A 60 -3.66 -11.01 -3.52
N LYS A 61 -3.82 -12.33 -3.64
CA LYS A 61 -2.79 -13.31 -3.25
C LYS A 61 -1.55 -13.21 -4.15
N VAL A 62 -1.74 -13.12 -5.46
CA VAL A 62 -0.62 -12.97 -6.41
C VAL A 62 0.11 -11.67 -6.15
N THR A 63 -0.63 -10.57 -5.96
CA THR A 63 -0.06 -9.26 -5.63
C THR A 63 0.69 -9.28 -4.30
N LEU A 64 0.16 -10.00 -3.28
CA LEU A 64 0.83 -10.17 -2.00
C LEU A 64 2.17 -10.90 -2.15
N TRP A 65 2.21 -11.98 -2.94
CA TRP A 65 3.46 -12.70 -3.23
C TRP A 65 4.47 -11.81 -3.94
N LEU A 66 4.03 -11.08 -4.96
CA LEU A 66 4.88 -10.15 -5.69
C LEU A 66 5.40 -9.04 -4.77
N ALA A 67 4.53 -8.46 -3.94
CA ALA A 67 4.91 -7.45 -2.94
C ALA A 67 5.96 -7.96 -1.96
N THR A 68 5.79 -9.20 -1.48
CA THR A 68 6.74 -9.83 -0.55
C THR A 68 8.11 -10.02 -1.20
N LEU A 69 8.15 -10.48 -2.45
CA LEU A 69 9.39 -10.67 -3.18
C LEU A 69 10.11 -9.34 -3.44
N MET A 70 9.36 -8.30 -3.84
CA MET A 70 9.93 -6.97 -4.09
C MET A 70 10.41 -6.31 -2.79
N PHE A 71 9.64 -6.42 -1.72
CA PHE A 71 10.04 -5.93 -0.40
C PHE A 71 11.33 -6.59 0.09
N LEU A 72 11.42 -7.92 -0.02
CA LEU A 72 12.64 -8.67 0.35
C LEU A 72 13.84 -8.26 -0.51
N LYS A 73 13.65 -8.11 -1.84
CA LYS A 73 14.70 -7.63 -2.75
C LYS A 73 15.26 -6.31 -2.24
N VAL A 74 14.39 -5.33 -1.96
CA VAL A 74 14.80 -3.99 -1.53
C VAL A 74 15.48 -4.01 -0.15
N VAL A 75 14.97 -4.81 0.79
CA VAL A 75 15.59 -4.97 2.12
C VAL A 75 17.00 -5.58 2.01
N ILE A 76 17.18 -6.59 1.17
CA ILE A 76 18.50 -7.21 0.92
C ILE A 76 19.42 -6.19 0.26
N GLU A 77 18.95 -5.44 -0.72
CA GLU A 77 19.72 -4.39 -1.40
C GLU A 77 20.18 -3.31 -0.43
N ASP A 78 19.28 -2.84 0.45
CA ASP A 78 19.61 -1.87 1.50
C ASP A 78 20.66 -2.41 2.48
N PHE A 79 20.54 -3.68 2.87
CA PHE A 79 21.47 -4.32 3.80
C PHE A 79 22.86 -4.54 3.17
N VAL A 80 22.92 -4.97 1.92
CA VAL A 80 24.18 -5.24 1.21
C VAL A 80 24.92 -3.95 0.86
N ASN A 81 24.21 -2.93 0.41
CA ASN A 81 24.79 -1.67 -0.03
C ASN A 81 25.01 -0.67 1.12
N GLY A 82 24.37 -0.88 2.28
CA GLY A 82 24.49 0.01 3.45
C GLY A 82 24.00 1.44 3.18
N THR A 83 23.11 1.62 2.20
CA THR A 83 22.78 2.94 1.64
C THR A 83 21.99 3.82 2.58
N ALA A 84 20.93 3.30 3.21
CA ALA A 84 20.06 4.15 4.02
C ALA A 84 19.86 3.66 5.46
N GLY A 85 20.15 2.41 5.74
CA GLY A 85 19.83 1.76 7.01
C GLY A 85 18.35 1.38 7.12
N PHE A 86 18.08 0.30 7.86
CA PHE A 86 16.75 -0.33 7.92
C PHE A 86 15.65 0.63 8.42
N TRP A 87 15.96 1.54 9.33
CA TRP A 87 15.04 2.49 9.95
C TRP A 87 15.00 3.87 9.29
N SER A 88 15.79 4.10 8.24
CA SER A 88 15.75 5.37 7.54
C SER A 88 14.38 5.59 6.90
N LEU A 89 13.80 6.77 7.12
CA LEU A 89 12.57 7.25 6.48
C LEU A 89 12.86 8.40 5.51
N ASP A 90 14.12 8.55 5.10
CA ASP A 90 14.50 9.55 4.13
C ASP A 90 13.98 9.20 2.74
N LEU A 91 12.87 9.84 2.36
CA LEU A 91 12.20 9.62 1.07
C LEU A 91 12.98 10.18 -0.14
N SER A 92 14.09 10.89 0.08
CA SER A 92 15.00 11.29 -1.00
C SER A 92 15.69 10.06 -1.59
N GLU A 93 15.97 9.05 -0.76
CA GLU A 93 16.61 7.81 -1.16
C GLU A 93 15.63 6.88 -1.91
N ARG A 94 16.06 6.39 -3.09
CA ARG A 94 15.27 5.47 -3.91
C ARG A 94 14.86 4.20 -3.14
N VAL A 95 15.83 3.59 -2.44
CA VAL A 95 15.63 2.35 -1.68
C VAL A 95 14.57 2.52 -0.60
N VAL A 96 14.51 3.68 0.07
CA VAL A 96 13.49 3.98 1.08
C VAL A 96 12.10 4.10 0.46
N ARG A 97 11.98 4.78 -0.69
CA ARG A 97 10.72 4.88 -1.42
C ARG A 97 10.19 3.51 -1.87
N GLU A 98 11.06 2.68 -2.43
CA GLU A 98 10.72 1.32 -2.89
C GLU A 98 10.32 0.41 -1.71
N LYS A 99 11.07 0.48 -0.60
CA LYS A 99 10.76 -0.23 0.64
C LYS A 99 9.39 0.17 1.21
N THR A 100 9.16 1.46 1.33
CA THR A 100 7.89 2.00 1.83
C THR A 100 6.74 1.63 0.89
N GLY A 101 6.89 1.82 -0.40
CA GLY A 101 5.86 1.52 -1.40
C GLY A 101 5.47 0.04 -1.42
N SER A 102 6.45 -0.88 -1.48
CA SER A 102 6.18 -2.32 -1.44
C SER A 102 5.58 -2.76 -0.10
N GLY A 103 6.01 -2.17 1.02
CA GLY A 103 5.43 -2.40 2.34
C GLY A 103 3.94 -1.98 2.42
N LEU A 104 3.59 -0.84 1.85
CA LEU A 104 2.20 -0.37 1.78
C LEU A 104 1.32 -1.31 0.95
N VAL A 105 1.82 -1.80 -0.21
CA VAL A 105 1.11 -2.81 -1.00
C VAL A 105 0.90 -4.08 -0.19
N LEU A 106 1.93 -4.56 0.49
CA LEU A 106 1.88 -5.78 1.30
C LEU A 106 0.80 -5.69 2.37
N ILE A 107 0.79 -4.62 3.17
CA ILE A 107 -0.21 -4.40 4.23
C ILE A 107 -1.61 -4.26 3.62
N SER A 108 -1.77 -3.48 2.54
CA SER A 108 -3.06 -3.32 1.86
C SER A 108 -3.62 -4.67 1.38
N MET A 109 -2.79 -5.54 0.79
CA MET A 109 -3.23 -6.86 0.33
C MET A 109 -3.62 -7.79 1.47
N ILE A 110 -2.91 -7.75 2.59
CA ILE A 110 -3.27 -8.51 3.79
C ILE A 110 -4.66 -8.08 4.27
N LEU A 111 -4.90 -6.77 4.42
CA LEU A 111 -6.19 -6.24 4.87
C LEU A 111 -7.34 -6.62 3.92
N HIS A 112 -7.12 -6.59 2.61
CA HIS A 112 -8.12 -7.03 1.63
C HIS A 112 -8.38 -8.55 1.69
N LEU A 113 -7.36 -9.36 1.92
CA LEU A 113 -7.52 -10.81 2.10
C LEU A 113 -8.27 -11.12 3.39
N GLU A 114 -8.00 -10.39 4.45
CA GLU A 114 -8.70 -10.53 5.73
C GLU A 114 -10.17 -10.09 5.63
N ALA A 115 -10.45 -8.96 4.98
CA ALA A 115 -11.80 -8.52 4.65
C ALA A 115 -12.57 -9.55 3.82
N SER A 116 -11.88 -10.30 2.97
CA SER A 116 -12.45 -11.34 2.09
C SER A 116 -12.53 -12.72 2.76
N SER A 117 -11.90 -12.91 3.92
CA SER A 117 -11.87 -14.20 4.62
C SER A 117 -13.23 -14.51 5.25
N GLU A 118 -13.66 -15.78 5.13
CA GLU A 118 -14.89 -16.23 5.78
C GLU A 118 -14.59 -16.53 7.26
N PRO A 119 -15.38 -15.98 8.21
CA PRO A 119 -15.29 -16.43 9.59
C PRO A 119 -15.68 -17.91 9.65
N LYS A 120 -14.77 -18.76 10.14
CA LYS A 120 -14.93 -20.23 10.17
C LYS A 120 -16.10 -20.74 11.03
N HIS A 121 -16.77 -19.87 11.77
CA HIS A 121 -17.76 -20.26 12.78
C HIS A 121 -19.09 -19.49 12.79
N SER A 122 -19.40 -18.60 11.86
CA SER A 122 -20.69 -17.92 11.90
C SER A 122 -21.73 -18.61 11.01
N LYS A 123 -22.74 -19.21 11.64
CA LYS A 123 -24.00 -19.66 11.02
C LYS A 123 -24.89 -18.49 10.56
N MET A 124 -24.35 -17.30 10.38
CA MET A 124 -25.11 -16.11 9.97
C MET A 124 -25.45 -16.14 8.48
N PRO A 125 -26.68 -15.74 8.11
CA PRO A 125 -27.11 -15.70 6.73
C PRO A 125 -26.22 -14.75 5.91
N ARG A 126 -25.88 -15.21 4.70
CA ARG A 126 -24.92 -14.64 3.74
C ARG A 126 -25.08 -13.12 3.45
N ASN A 127 -26.18 -12.54 3.85
CA ASN A 127 -26.59 -11.17 3.52
C ASN A 127 -26.13 -10.08 4.55
N ARG A 128 -25.51 -10.48 5.65
CA ARG A 128 -25.10 -9.57 6.73
C ARG A 128 -23.65 -9.76 7.14
N ARG A 129 -22.72 -9.81 6.18
CA ARG A 129 -21.29 -9.87 6.50
C ARG A 129 -20.75 -8.45 6.65
N GLU A 130 -20.52 -8.08 7.87
CA GLU A 130 -19.82 -6.83 8.21
C GLU A 130 -18.30 -7.08 8.10
N ILE A 131 -17.58 -6.09 7.58
CA ILE A 131 -16.12 -6.10 7.59
C ILE A 131 -15.67 -6.00 9.05
N PRO A 132 -14.66 -6.80 9.48
CA PRO A 132 -14.13 -6.68 10.83
C PRO A 132 -13.65 -5.24 11.10
N ARG A 133 -13.97 -4.69 12.25
CA ARG A 133 -13.56 -3.34 12.66
C ARG A 133 -12.03 -3.18 12.63
N SER A 134 -11.29 -4.23 12.95
CA SER A 134 -9.82 -4.25 12.88
C SER A 134 -9.30 -3.94 11.47
N VAL A 135 -9.96 -4.48 10.43
CA VAL A 135 -9.60 -4.22 9.03
C VAL A 135 -9.92 -2.79 8.63
N GLU A 136 -11.05 -2.27 9.09
CA GLU A 136 -11.45 -0.89 8.84
C GLU A 136 -10.47 0.11 9.47
N TYR A 137 -10.12 -0.09 10.74
CA TYR A 137 -9.09 0.70 11.40
C TYR A 137 -7.71 0.53 10.75
N GLY A 138 -7.34 -0.69 10.38
CA GLY A 138 -6.09 -0.97 9.68
C GLY A 138 -5.98 -0.20 8.37
N MET A 139 -7.05 -0.16 7.56
CA MET A 139 -7.08 0.63 6.33
C MET A 139 -7.01 2.13 6.58
N ALA A 140 -7.69 2.64 7.63
CA ALA A 140 -7.62 4.04 7.98
C ALA A 140 -6.20 4.45 8.41
N VAL A 141 -5.55 3.66 9.26
CA VAL A 141 -4.16 3.89 9.68
C VAL A 141 -3.21 3.84 8.47
N LEU A 142 -3.41 2.89 7.56
CA LEU A 142 -2.60 2.77 6.34
C LEU A 142 -2.71 4.03 5.48
N VAL A 143 -3.92 4.56 5.28
CA VAL A 143 -4.15 5.81 4.54
C VAL A 143 -3.48 6.99 5.22
N ILE A 144 -3.67 7.15 6.54
CA ILE A 144 -3.04 8.24 7.30
C ILE A 144 -1.53 8.18 7.17
N PHE A 145 -0.92 7.01 7.31
CA PHE A 145 0.52 6.82 7.16
C PHE A 145 0.99 7.14 5.74
N SER A 146 0.28 6.62 4.73
CA SER A 146 0.66 6.76 3.31
C SER A 146 0.65 8.20 2.81
N PHE A 147 -0.30 9.00 3.27
CA PHE A 147 -0.39 10.42 2.89
C PHE A 147 0.33 11.33 3.89
N GLY A 148 0.37 10.95 5.16
CA GLY A 148 1.01 11.73 6.21
C GLY A 148 2.53 11.75 6.09
N LEU A 149 3.15 10.62 5.77
CA LEU A 149 4.61 10.50 5.70
C LEU A 149 5.23 11.43 4.63
N PRO A 150 4.77 11.45 3.35
CA PRO A 150 5.27 12.43 2.38
C PRO A 150 4.97 13.87 2.78
N PHE A 151 3.80 14.14 3.36
CA PHE A 151 3.45 15.49 3.80
C PHE A 151 4.41 16.00 4.87
N VAL A 152 4.68 15.20 5.90
CA VAL A 152 5.63 15.54 6.97
C VAL A 152 7.03 15.73 6.41
N PHE A 153 7.48 14.83 5.52
CA PHE A 153 8.81 14.90 4.90
C PHE A 153 8.98 16.21 4.12
N PHE A 154 8.04 16.55 3.24
CA PHE A 154 8.14 17.80 2.45
C PHE A 154 8.03 19.06 3.29
N VAL A 155 7.20 19.07 4.33
CA VAL A 155 7.08 20.24 5.23
C VAL A 155 8.35 20.48 6.01
N ILE A 156 9.02 19.42 6.50
CA ILE A 156 10.29 19.55 7.23
C ILE A 156 11.40 20.01 6.28
N GLN A 157 11.51 19.42 5.11
CA GLN A 157 12.53 19.74 4.11
C GLN A 157 12.41 21.18 3.58
N ASP A 158 11.19 21.66 3.31
CA ASP A 158 10.95 23.06 2.94
C ASP A 158 11.29 24.03 4.10
N GLY A 159 11.11 23.58 5.34
CA GLY A 159 11.49 24.35 6.52
C GLY A 159 13.02 24.55 6.61
N GLU A 160 13.80 23.50 6.43
CA GLU A 160 15.27 23.57 6.50
C GLU A 160 15.87 24.44 5.37
N MET A 161 15.39 24.29 4.14
CA MET A 161 15.87 25.12 3.01
C MET A 161 15.64 26.61 3.20
N LYS A 162 14.59 27.03 3.91
CA LYS A 162 14.32 28.45 4.21
C LYS A 162 15.26 29.01 5.25
N PHE A 163 15.76 28.21 6.18
CA PHE A 163 16.70 28.67 7.20
C PHE A 163 18.13 28.85 6.67
N ASP A 164 18.54 28.04 5.67
CA ASP A 164 19.88 28.16 5.07
C ASP A 164 20.04 29.39 4.16
N HIS A 165 18.95 29.96 3.64
CA HIS A 165 18.98 31.19 2.84
C HIS A 165 18.99 32.49 3.66
N VAL A 166 18.91 32.42 5.00
CA VAL A 166 18.89 33.60 5.89
C VAL A 166 20.24 33.80 6.61
N LYS A 167 21.24 32.98 6.33
CA LYS A 167 22.64 33.18 6.77
C LYS A 167 23.48 33.67 5.61
#